data_b1d7d12eaae06baebd817ed590327f06
#
_entry.id   b1d7d12eaae06baebd817ed590327f06
#
_cell.length_a   1.000
_cell.length_b   1.000
_cell.length_c   1.000
_cell.angle_alpha   90.00
_cell.angle_beta   90.00
_cell.angle_gamma   90.00
#
_symmetry.space_group_name_H-M   'P 1'
#
loop_
_entity.id
_entity.type
_entity.pdbx_description
1 polymer ?
#
loop_
_entity_poly.entity_id
_entity_poly.type
_entity_poly.pdbx_seq_one_letter_code
_entity_poly.pdbx_strand_id
1 'polypeptide(L)'
;RSAGHIQTYYNHKSMHYYHPYRVTSSKPLWHFGHGLSYTEFEYSEPVLDCTKLKQNGTLTVTFNVKNVGSRDGEEIVQMYIRDEKAQVARPVKELKGFKRVFVKAGESVAVQMTVTPEMLSFHGLDMKPVVEPGDFTLMVGPSSEDSILKTIKFTYND
;
A
#
# COMPACT_ATOMS: atom_id res chain seq x y z
N ARG A 1 7.35 -1.56 18.97
CA ARG A 1 7.31 -2.99 19.33
C ARG A 1 8.42 -3.28 20.34
N SER A 2 8.19 -4.19 21.27
CA SER A 2 9.19 -4.65 22.23
C SER A 2 9.97 -5.85 21.67
N ALA A 3 11.11 -6.20 22.31
CA ALA A 3 11.93 -7.36 21.92
C ALA A 3 11.19 -8.70 21.95
N GLY A 4 10.04 -8.79 22.65
CA GLY A 4 9.20 -9.98 22.70
C GLY A 4 8.28 -10.15 21.47
N HIS A 5 8.21 -9.18 20.57
CA HIS A 5 7.40 -9.30 19.35
C HIS A 5 8.22 -9.91 18.22
N ILE A 6 7.95 -11.16 17.90
CA ILE A 6 8.71 -11.93 16.89
C ILE A 6 8.45 -11.41 15.47
N GLN A 7 7.22 -10.96 15.16
CA GLN A 7 6.89 -10.42 13.84
C GLN A 7 7.18 -8.93 13.77
N THR A 8 8.27 -8.54 13.11
CA THR A 8 8.74 -7.15 12.99
C THR A 8 8.62 -6.56 11.59
N TYR A 9 8.22 -7.36 10.59
CA TYR A 9 8.06 -6.93 9.20
C TYR A 9 6.64 -6.39 8.92
N TYR A 10 6.52 -5.46 7.96
CA TYR A 10 5.29 -4.75 7.67
C TYR A 10 4.22 -5.63 6.96
N ASN A 11 4.69 -6.59 6.15
CA ASN A 11 3.86 -7.49 5.34
C ASN A 11 3.60 -8.82 6.04
N HIS A 12 3.43 -8.80 7.36
CA HIS A 12 3.09 -10.00 8.12
C HIS A 12 1.73 -10.57 7.69
N LYS A 13 1.52 -11.86 7.94
CA LYS A 13 0.22 -12.50 7.73
C LYS A 13 -0.75 -12.10 8.83
N SER A 14 -2.05 -12.06 8.51
CA SER A 14 -3.09 -11.85 9.52
C SER A 14 -3.05 -12.98 10.54
N MET A 15 -3.00 -12.65 11.82
CA MET A 15 -3.01 -13.61 12.91
C MET A 15 -4.27 -13.47 13.75
N HIS A 16 -4.94 -14.60 13.98
CA HIS A 16 -6.19 -14.65 14.75
C HIS A 16 -5.97 -14.35 16.25
N TYR A 17 -4.75 -14.53 16.76
CA TYR A 17 -4.39 -14.37 18.17
C TYR A 17 -3.36 -13.25 18.39
N TYR A 18 -3.64 -12.08 17.86
CA TYR A 18 -2.80 -10.93 18.17
C TYR A 18 -3.31 -10.22 19.42
N HIS A 19 -2.81 -10.64 20.60
CA HIS A 19 -3.08 -9.92 21.82
C HIS A 19 -1.95 -8.89 22.06
N PRO A 20 -2.27 -7.60 22.14
CA PRO A 20 -1.29 -6.62 22.58
C PRO A 20 -0.87 -6.96 24.00
N TYR A 21 0.43 -6.86 24.31
CA TYR A 21 0.87 -6.93 25.70
C TYR A 21 0.18 -5.85 26.50
N ARG A 22 -0.22 -6.16 27.74
CA ARG A 22 -0.96 -5.25 28.63
C ARG A 22 -0.30 -3.87 28.82
N VAL A 23 1.02 -3.78 28.62
CA VAL A 23 1.84 -2.60 28.94
C VAL A 23 2.53 -1.97 27.71
N THR A 24 2.51 -2.60 26.53
CA THR A 24 3.21 -2.07 25.34
C THR A 24 2.36 -2.17 24.10
N SER A 25 2.42 -1.15 23.27
CA SER A 25 1.78 -1.15 21.95
C SER A 25 2.39 -2.24 21.06
N SER A 26 1.54 -2.95 20.35
CA SER A 26 1.94 -3.88 19.30
C SER A 26 2.33 -3.18 18.00
N LYS A 27 2.02 -1.89 17.86
CA LYS A 27 2.36 -1.10 16.68
C LYS A 27 3.87 -0.81 16.65
N PRO A 28 4.50 -0.77 15.46
CA PRO A 28 5.88 -0.32 15.34
C PRO A 28 5.99 1.16 15.75
N LEU A 29 7.15 1.57 16.23
CA LEU A 29 7.45 2.99 16.48
C LEU A 29 7.48 3.75 15.14
N TRP A 30 8.12 3.16 14.14
CA TRP A 30 8.19 3.65 12.77
C TRP A 30 7.64 2.58 11.84
N HIS A 31 6.65 2.94 11.03
CA HIS A 31 6.08 2.04 10.02
C HIS A 31 7.05 1.89 8.84
N PHE A 32 6.97 0.77 8.13
CA PHE A 32 7.77 0.59 6.92
C PHE A 32 7.49 1.73 5.92
N GLY A 33 8.55 2.23 5.30
CA GLY A 33 8.46 3.37 4.39
C GLY A 33 8.39 4.74 5.09
N HIS A 34 8.38 4.80 6.44
CA HIS A 34 8.40 6.06 7.17
C HIS A 34 9.65 6.86 6.80
N GLY A 35 9.45 8.13 6.50
CA GLY A 35 10.50 9.10 6.23
C GLY A 35 10.19 10.44 6.90
N LEU A 36 11.18 11.32 6.92
CA LEU A 36 11.03 12.69 7.40
C LEU A 36 11.15 13.65 6.22
N SER A 37 10.34 14.69 6.23
CA SER A 37 10.42 15.78 5.27
C SER A 37 10.50 17.13 5.98
N TYR A 38 11.03 18.14 5.30
CA TYR A 38 11.02 19.53 5.78
C TYR A 38 9.71 20.28 5.41
N THR A 39 8.75 19.54 4.84
CA THR A 39 7.43 20.05 4.47
C THR A 39 6.38 18.96 4.71
N GLU A 40 5.11 19.30 4.55
CA GLU A 40 3.99 18.38 4.78
C GLU A 40 3.22 18.15 3.48
N PHE A 41 2.78 16.89 3.27
CA PHE A 41 2.05 16.49 2.09
C PHE A 41 0.68 15.91 2.44
N GLU A 42 -0.31 16.26 1.63
CA GLU A 42 -1.66 15.70 1.68
C GLU A 42 -1.95 14.89 0.42
N TYR A 43 -2.65 13.77 0.60
CA TYR A 43 -3.06 12.89 -0.48
C TYR A 43 -4.55 13.00 -0.72
N SER A 44 -4.95 13.18 -1.99
CA SER A 44 -6.36 13.06 -2.37
C SER A 44 -6.81 11.59 -2.35
N GLU A 45 -8.13 11.38 -2.39
CA GLU A 45 -8.67 10.04 -2.61
C GLU A 45 -8.20 9.51 -3.99
N PRO A 46 -7.76 8.24 -4.07
CA PRO A 46 -7.37 7.62 -5.33
C PRO A 46 -8.58 7.34 -6.21
N VAL A 47 -8.38 7.45 -7.53
CA VAL A 47 -9.37 7.12 -8.54
C VAL A 47 -8.76 6.09 -9.49
N LEU A 48 -9.54 5.08 -9.86
CA LEU A 48 -9.14 4.07 -10.84
C LEU A 48 -9.77 4.39 -12.20
N ASP A 49 -9.04 4.13 -13.28
CA ASP A 49 -9.55 4.19 -14.66
C ASP A 49 -10.59 3.10 -14.93
N CYS A 50 -10.45 1.96 -14.26
CA CYS A 50 -11.43 0.87 -14.25
C CYS A 50 -11.43 0.15 -12.90
N THR A 51 -12.53 -0.50 -12.55
CA THR A 51 -12.66 -1.26 -11.31
C THR A 51 -12.38 -2.75 -11.48
N LYS A 52 -12.14 -3.19 -12.72
CA LYS A 52 -11.89 -4.60 -13.06
C LYS A 52 -10.62 -4.73 -13.86
N LEU A 53 -9.61 -5.37 -13.27
CA LEU A 53 -8.38 -5.74 -13.94
C LEU A 53 -8.57 -7.11 -14.63
N LYS A 54 -8.25 -7.18 -15.92
CA LYS A 54 -8.29 -8.42 -16.71
C LYS A 54 -6.89 -9.02 -16.83
N GLN A 55 -6.80 -10.31 -17.19
CA GLN A 55 -5.56 -11.06 -17.32
C GLN A 55 -4.48 -10.37 -18.20
N ASN A 56 -4.89 -9.76 -19.31
CA ASN A 56 -3.97 -9.05 -20.21
C ASN A 56 -4.17 -7.52 -20.16
N GLY A 57 -4.73 -7.02 -19.07
CA GLY A 57 -5.03 -5.61 -18.87
C GLY A 57 -4.06 -4.92 -17.93
N THR A 58 -4.24 -3.62 -17.84
CA THR A 58 -3.62 -2.78 -16.82
C THR A 58 -4.69 -1.93 -16.16
N LEU A 59 -4.47 -1.58 -14.91
CA LEU A 59 -5.32 -0.69 -14.16
C LEU A 59 -4.46 0.50 -13.70
N THR A 60 -4.94 1.70 -13.95
CA THR A 60 -4.23 2.93 -13.56
C THR A 60 -4.93 3.57 -12.37
N VAL A 61 -4.19 3.78 -11.29
CA VAL A 61 -4.62 4.59 -10.16
C VAL A 61 -4.06 6.01 -10.32
N THR A 62 -4.92 7.01 -10.14
CA THR A 62 -4.56 8.44 -10.19
C THR A 62 -4.99 9.11 -8.89
N PHE A 63 -4.13 9.93 -8.32
CA PHE A 63 -4.40 10.75 -7.14
C PHE A 63 -3.49 11.97 -7.14
N ASN A 64 -3.80 12.97 -6.31
CA ASN A 64 -2.98 14.16 -6.18
C ASN A 64 -2.20 14.13 -4.88
N VAL A 65 -0.96 14.62 -4.94
CA VAL A 65 -0.13 14.93 -3.79
C VAL A 65 0.05 16.44 -3.72
N LYS A 66 -0.42 17.05 -2.64
CA LYS A 66 -0.35 18.48 -2.39
C LYS A 66 0.68 18.77 -1.30
N ASN A 67 1.57 19.70 -1.55
CA ASN A 67 2.46 20.23 -0.53
C ASN A 67 1.72 21.35 0.23
N VAL A 68 1.38 21.11 1.48
CA VAL A 68 0.65 22.06 2.34
C VAL A 68 1.58 22.85 3.24
N GLY A 69 2.88 22.57 3.22
CA GLY A 69 3.89 23.31 3.95
C GLY A 69 4.42 24.53 3.17
N SER A 70 5.39 25.19 3.75
CA SER A 70 5.95 26.45 3.24
C SER A 70 7.24 26.28 2.45
N ARG A 71 7.72 25.06 2.23
CA ARG A 71 8.95 24.73 1.53
C ARG A 71 8.70 23.76 0.40
N ASP A 72 9.45 23.88 -0.67
CA ASP A 72 9.49 22.87 -1.72
C ASP A 72 10.03 21.56 -1.14
N GLY A 73 9.55 20.43 -1.63
CA GLY A 73 9.97 19.13 -1.14
C GLY A 73 9.70 18.00 -2.12
N GLU A 74 10.28 16.86 -1.80
CA GLU A 74 10.07 15.63 -2.53
C GLU A 74 9.35 14.63 -1.62
N GLU A 75 8.37 13.95 -2.19
CA GLU A 75 7.61 12.90 -1.54
C GLU A 75 7.89 11.55 -2.20
N ILE A 76 8.02 10.50 -1.40
CA ILE A 76 8.08 9.11 -1.87
C ILE A 76 6.70 8.49 -1.71
N VAL A 77 5.94 8.55 -2.77
CA VAL A 77 4.62 7.94 -2.83
C VAL A 77 4.75 6.43 -2.93
N GLN A 78 4.05 5.70 -2.08
CA GLN A 78 4.10 4.25 -1.99
C GLN A 78 2.72 3.66 -2.30
N MET A 79 2.69 2.60 -3.11
CA MET A 79 1.48 1.86 -3.46
C MET A 79 1.56 0.45 -2.91
N TYR A 80 0.57 0.09 -2.11
CA TYR A 80 0.42 -1.23 -1.52
C TYR A 80 -0.83 -1.91 -2.08
N ILE A 81 -0.78 -3.23 -2.16
CA ILE A 81 -1.94 -4.04 -2.52
C ILE A 81 -2.15 -5.12 -1.47
N ARG A 82 -3.40 -5.34 -1.12
CA ARG A 82 -3.87 -6.43 -0.29
C ARG A 82 -4.78 -7.31 -1.12
N ASP A 83 -4.52 -8.60 -1.08
CA ASP A 83 -5.41 -9.65 -1.52
C ASP A 83 -6.39 -9.96 -0.38
N GLU A 84 -7.69 -9.78 -0.63
CA GLU A 84 -8.69 -9.97 0.41
C GLU A 84 -8.98 -11.44 0.68
N LYS A 85 -8.76 -12.32 -0.32
CA LYS A 85 -9.12 -13.74 -0.22
C LYS A 85 -8.30 -14.60 -1.18
N ALA A 86 -7.42 -15.43 -0.67
CA ALA A 86 -6.63 -16.39 -1.46
C ALA A 86 -6.67 -17.78 -0.84
N GLN A 87 -6.31 -18.81 -1.65
CA GLN A 87 -6.18 -20.19 -1.18
C GLN A 87 -5.09 -20.40 -0.12
N VAL A 88 -4.13 -19.47 -0.01
CA VAL A 88 -3.08 -19.47 1.00
C VAL A 88 -3.10 -18.18 1.80
N ALA A 89 -2.60 -18.22 3.03
CA ALA A 89 -2.53 -17.03 3.86
C ALA A 89 -1.60 -15.97 3.24
N ARG A 90 -2.19 -14.81 2.87
CA ARG A 90 -1.49 -13.68 2.24
C ARG A 90 -1.04 -12.67 3.28
N PRO A 91 -0.02 -11.86 2.96
CA PRO A 91 0.35 -10.69 3.75
C PRO A 91 -0.80 -9.69 3.88
N VAL A 92 -0.85 -8.97 5.00
CA VAL A 92 -1.86 -7.91 5.23
C VAL A 92 -1.80 -6.81 4.17
N LYS A 93 -0.64 -6.58 3.59
CA LYS A 93 -0.38 -5.72 2.42
C LYS A 93 1.03 -5.95 1.91
N GLU A 94 1.26 -5.66 0.64
CA GLU A 94 2.58 -5.74 0.00
C GLU A 94 2.85 -4.47 -0.79
N LEU A 95 4.05 -3.90 -0.66
CA LEU A 95 4.50 -2.79 -1.50
C LEU A 95 4.65 -3.29 -2.94
N LYS A 96 3.88 -2.73 -3.86
CA LYS A 96 3.88 -3.10 -5.28
C LYS A 96 4.46 -2.01 -6.18
N GLY A 97 4.65 -0.80 -5.66
CA GLY A 97 5.28 0.28 -6.39
C GLY A 97 5.57 1.49 -5.52
N PHE A 98 6.47 2.32 -5.98
CA PHE A 98 6.74 3.63 -5.38
C PHE A 98 7.18 4.63 -6.46
N LYS A 99 6.98 5.92 -6.18
CA LYS A 99 7.38 7.00 -7.08
C LYS A 99 7.85 8.20 -6.27
N ARG A 100 8.98 8.78 -6.66
CA ARG A 100 9.47 10.04 -6.11
C ARG A 100 8.87 11.20 -6.90
N VAL A 101 8.25 12.14 -6.22
CA VAL A 101 7.60 13.31 -6.83
C VAL A 101 8.07 14.59 -6.13
N PHE A 102 8.47 15.57 -6.94
CA PHE A 102 8.80 16.91 -6.44
C PHE A 102 7.53 17.77 -6.47
N VAL A 103 7.23 18.45 -5.36
CA VAL A 103 6.07 19.31 -5.22
C VAL A 103 6.48 20.63 -4.58
N LYS A 104 6.26 21.75 -5.28
CA LYS A 104 6.54 23.08 -4.74
C LYS A 104 5.57 23.43 -3.64
N ALA A 105 6.01 24.31 -2.74
CA ALA A 105 5.18 24.82 -1.65
C ALA A 105 3.84 25.35 -2.16
N GLY A 106 2.74 24.86 -1.60
CA GLY A 106 1.37 25.22 -1.98
C GLY A 106 0.83 24.58 -3.27
N GLU A 107 1.68 23.91 -4.06
CA GLU A 107 1.27 23.25 -5.31
C GLU A 107 0.78 21.81 -5.09
N SER A 108 0.13 21.29 -6.12
CA SER A 108 -0.37 19.92 -6.18
C SER A 108 0.09 19.25 -7.48
N VAL A 109 0.52 18.00 -7.39
CA VAL A 109 0.98 17.20 -8.53
C VAL A 109 0.14 15.94 -8.65
N ALA A 110 -0.38 15.67 -9.85
CA ALA A 110 -1.08 14.44 -10.16
C ALA A 110 -0.07 13.28 -10.30
N VAL A 111 -0.32 12.20 -9.60
CA VAL A 111 0.48 10.98 -9.61
C VAL A 111 -0.32 9.86 -10.23
N GLN A 112 0.28 9.17 -11.19
CA GLN A 112 -0.28 7.96 -11.79
C GLN A 112 0.64 6.78 -11.53
N MET A 113 0.04 5.64 -11.14
CA MET A 113 0.73 4.37 -10.96
C MET A 113 -0.10 3.27 -11.62
N THR A 114 0.59 2.26 -12.17
CA THR A 114 -0.06 1.17 -12.91
C THR A 114 0.00 -0.11 -12.10
N VAL A 115 -1.09 -0.86 -12.10
CA VAL A 115 -1.19 -2.22 -11.56
C VAL A 115 -1.33 -3.19 -12.72
N THR A 116 -0.51 -4.23 -12.72
CA THR A 116 -0.57 -5.33 -13.69
C THR A 116 -0.92 -6.64 -12.98
N PRO A 117 -1.44 -7.65 -13.68
CA PRO A 117 -1.74 -8.95 -13.09
C PRO A 117 -0.52 -9.61 -12.41
N GLU A 118 0.68 -9.44 -12.97
CA GLU A 118 1.91 -10.01 -12.41
C GLU A 118 2.19 -9.47 -10.98
N MET A 119 1.78 -8.24 -10.69
CA MET A 119 1.92 -7.66 -9.35
C MET A 119 1.03 -8.36 -8.31
N LEU A 120 -0.03 -9.05 -8.74
CA LEU A 120 -0.94 -9.80 -7.88
C LEU A 120 -0.48 -11.24 -7.67
N SER A 121 0.52 -11.71 -8.43
CA SER A 121 1.00 -13.07 -8.41
C SER A 121 1.58 -13.46 -7.04
N PHE A 122 1.32 -14.71 -6.66
CA PHE A 122 1.88 -15.37 -5.49
C PHE A 122 2.14 -16.85 -5.80
N HIS A 123 2.80 -17.58 -4.89
CA HIS A 123 3.00 -19.02 -5.03
C HIS A 123 1.84 -19.78 -4.36
N GLY A 124 1.10 -20.53 -5.17
CA GLY A 124 -0.01 -21.38 -4.73
C GLY A 124 0.44 -22.60 -3.94
N LEU A 125 -0.49 -23.51 -3.67
CA LEU A 125 -0.22 -24.75 -2.93
C LEU A 125 0.75 -25.70 -3.64
N ASP A 126 0.82 -25.64 -4.96
CA ASP A 126 1.75 -26.40 -5.80
C ASP A 126 3.11 -25.72 -6.00
N MET A 127 3.36 -24.61 -5.28
CA MET A 127 4.56 -23.78 -5.36
C MET A 127 4.80 -23.14 -6.74
N LYS A 128 3.77 -23.02 -7.57
CA LYS A 128 3.83 -22.29 -8.84
C LYS A 128 3.26 -20.89 -8.70
N PRO A 129 3.77 -19.91 -9.48
CA PRO A 129 3.18 -18.59 -9.54
C PRO A 129 1.73 -18.66 -10.05
N VAL A 130 0.82 -18.02 -9.35
CA VAL A 130 -0.60 -17.95 -9.71
C VAL A 130 -1.14 -16.56 -9.42
N VAL A 131 -2.10 -16.12 -10.20
CA VAL A 131 -2.96 -14.98 -9.92
C VAL A 131 -4.38 -15.52 -9.83
N GLU A 132 -5.04 -15.33 -8.69
CA GLU A 132 -6.42 -15.79 -8.48
C GLU A 132 -7.41 -14.67 -8.74
N PRO A 133 -8.56 -14.95 -9.40
CA PRO A 133 -9.66 -14.02 -9.46
C PRO A 133 -10.16 -13.68 -8.05
N GLY A 134 -10.44 -12.41 -7.82
CA GLY A 134 -10.90 -11.98 -6.49
C GLY A 134 -10.89 -10.47 -6.29
N ASP A 135 -11.15 -10.09 -5.05
CA ASP A 135 -11.20 -8.71 -4.61
C ASP A 135 -9.86 -8.28 -4.01
N PHE A 136 -9.43 -7.09 -4.38
CA PHE A 136 -8.19 -6.48 -3.93
C PHE A 136 -8.43 -5.08 -3.39
N THR A 137 -7.65 -4.71 -2.39
CA THR A 137 -7.58 -3.33 -1.89
C THR A 137 -6.24 -2.72 -2.26
N LEU A 138 -6.29 -1.63 -3.03
CA LEU A 138 -5.13 -0.79 -3.34
C LEU A 138 -5.06 0.35 -2.32
N MET A 139 -3.86 0.65 -1.85
CA MET A 139 -3.60 1.68 -0.86
C MET A 139 -2.45 2.55 -1.34
N VAL A 140 -2.56 3.87 -1.16
CA VAL A 140 -1.51 4.84 -1.49
C VAL A 140 -1.22 5.74 -0.31
N GLY A 141 0.04 6.09 -0.12
CA GLY A 141 0.45 6.97 0.97
C GLY A 141 1.96 7.06 1.15
N PRO A 142 2.43 7.78 2.18
CA PRO A 142 3.85 8.01 2.44
C PRO A 142 4.53 6.86 3.19
N SER A 143 3.77 5.93 3.75
CA SER A 143 4.29 4.79 4.50
C SER A 143 3.25 3.69 4.61
N SER A 144 3.59 2.55 5.22
CA SER A 144 2.67 1.44 5.46
C SER A 144 1.71 1.63 6.64
N GLU A 145 1.63 2.80 7.22
CA GLU A 145 0.74 3.11 8.33
C GLU A 145 -0.71 3.19 7.88
N ASP A 146 -1.60 2.32 8.42
CA ASP A 146 -2.99 2.19 7.99
C ASP A 146 -3.80 3.49 8.16
N SER A 147 -3.50 4.29 9.18
CA SER A 147 -4.27 5.50 9.49
C SER A 147 -4.11 6.63 8.46
N ILE A 148 -3.05 6.60 7.66
CA ILE A 148 -2.72 7.64 6.67
C ILE A 148 -2.83 7.15 5.22
N LEU A 149 -3.05 5.86 5.01
CA LEU A 149 -3.24 5.28 3.68
C LEU A 149 -4.63 5.61 3.13
N LYS A 150 -4.67 6.11 1.90
CA LYS A 150 -5.88 6.24 1.09
C LYS A 150 -6.14 4.93 0.37
N THR A 151 -7.39 4.44 0.38
CA THR A 151 -7.73 3.10 -0.08
C THR A 151 -8.79 3.10 -1.17
N ILE A 152 -8.67 2.19 -2.13
CA ILE A 152 -9.68 1.93 -3.15
C ILE A 152 -9.71 0.45 -3.49
N LYS A 153 -10.89 -0.08 -3.82
CA LYS A 153 -11.08 -1.50 -4.15
C LYS A 153 -11.17 -1.71 -5.65
N PHE A 154 -10.67 -2.85 -6.09
CA PHE A 154 -10.83 -3.35 -7.45
C PHE A 154 -10.95 -4.88 -7.45
N THR A 155 -11.37 -5.44 -8.57
CA THR A 155 -11.45 -6.89 -8.76
C THR A 155 -10.51 -7.32 -9.88
N TYR A 156 -9.91 -8.49 -9.75
CA TYR A 156 -9.23 -9.19 -10.83
C TYR A 156 -10.13 -10.32 -11.34
N ASN A 157 -10.30 -10.39 -12.64
CA ASN A 157 -11.03 -11.45 -13.33
C ASN A 157 -10.17 -11.99 -14.48
N ASP A 158 -10.18 -13.29 -14.67
CA ASP A 158 -9.62 -13.96 -15.83
C ASP A 158 -10.29 -13.51 -17.14
#